data_e806bd86a5e0e2ae915800139d790f97
#
_entry.id   e806bd86a5e0e2ae915800139d790f97
#
_cell.length_a   1.000
_cell.length_b   1.000
_cell.length_c   1.000
_cell.angle_alpha   90.00
_cell.angle_beta   90.00
_cell.angle_gamma   90.00
#
_symmetry.space_group_name_H-M   'P 1'
#
loop_
_entity.id
_entity.type
_entity.pdbx_description
1 polymer ?
#
loop_
_entity_poly.entity_id
_entity_poly.type
_entity_poly.pdbx_seq_one_letter_code
_entity_poly.pdbx_strand_id
1 'polypeptide(L)'
;MCIRRAERPADLRADGLAAALVAVAGVILPAVACAQGYPARFEFGTAVSEQDIEPIAIAVPSDGKGLPPGSGDYARGKTVYESACAACHGADLMGVAGLPNMPNGAQLRLIGGRGTLATKNPVLTVESYWPYATTLFDYVRRAMPFAAPGSLASDDVYAVCAYILAEGRIIDKATVFDARTLTRVAMPNRDGFIPDPRPELFK
;
A
#
# COMPACT_ATOMS: atom_id res chain seq x y z
N MET A 1 -25.18 -14.50 18.16
CA MET A 1 -25.92 -14.09 19.36
C MET A 1 -26.90 -15.23 19.67
N CYS A 2 -26.46 -16.20 20.51
CA CYS A 2 -27.28 -17.36 20.89
C CYS A 2 -27.93 -17.11 22.23
N ILE A 3 -29.27 -17.15 22.23
CA ILE A 3 -30.10 -16.97 23.42
C ILE A 3 -30.14 -18.29 24.17
N ARG A 4 -29.73 -18.29 25.43
CA ARG A 4 -29.89 -19.43 26.37
C ARG A 4 -31.33 -19.43 26.90
N ARG A 5 -32.05 -20.52 26.68
CA ARG A 5 -33.28 -20.83 27.43
C ARG A 5 -32.91 -21.65 28.66
N ALA A 6 -33.35 -21.18 29.82
CA ALA A 6 -33.23 -21.91 31.09
C ALA A 6 -34.32 -22.97 31.17
N GLU A 7 -33.96 -24.23 31.37
CA GLU A 7 -34.92 -25.29 31.70
C GLU A 7 -34.67 -25.79 33.13
N ARG A 8 -35.80 -26.12 33.80
CA ARG A 8 -35.90 -26.54 35.23
C ARG A 8 -35.46 -27.99 35.37
N PRO A 9 -34.92 -28.42 36.54
CA PRO A 9 -34.53 -29.80 36.77
C PRO A 9 -35.76 -30.72 36.95
N ALA A 10 -35.78 -31.83 36.23
CA ALA A 10 -36.76 -32.88 36.35
C ALA A 10 -36.17 -34.05 37.18
N ASP A 11 -37.03 -34.62 38.04
CA ASP A 11 -36.71 -35.70 38.96
C ASP A 11 -36.16 -36.98 38.32
N LEU A 12 -35.02 -37.46 38.82
CA LEU A 12 -34.36 -38.71 38.43
C LEU A 12 -35.07 -39.92 39.05
N ARG A 13 -35.81 -40.69 38.26
CA ARG A 13 -36.19 -42.07 38.57
C ARG A 13 -35.57 -43.05 37.56
N ALA A 14 -35.38 -44.26 37.98
CA ALA A 14 -34.41 -45.29 37.53
C ALA A 14 -34.44 -45.75 36.06
N ASP A 15 -35.16 -45.10 35.17
CA ASP A 15 -35.17 -45.42 33.72
C ASP A 15 -34.21 -44.56 32.88
N GLY A 16 -33.32 -43.81 33.54
CA GLY A 16 -32.55 -42.71 32.93
C GLY A 16 -31.24 -43.09 32.23
N LEU A 17 -30.72 -44.31 32.39
CA LEU A 17 -29.42 -44.66 31.82
C LEU A 17 -29.40 -44.79 30.31
N ALA A 18 -30.45 -45.32 29.72
CA ALA A 18 -30.58 -45.42 28.26
C ALA A 18 -30.81 -44.08 27.58
N ALA A 19 -31.60 -43.21 28.20
CA ALA A 19 -31.91 -41.86 27.68
C ALA A 19 -30.70 -40.94 27.79
N ALA A 20 -29.85 -41.07 28.83
CA ALA A 20 -28.63 -40.28 28.98
C ALA A 20 -27.55 -40.61 27.91
N LEU A 21 -27.41 -41.86 27.48
CA LEU A 21 -26.47 -42.27 26.43
C LEU A 21 -26.89 -41.74 25.05
N VAL A 22 -28.19 -41.70 24.75
CA VAL A 22 -28.67 -41.15 23.48
C VAL A 22 -28.51 -39.61 23.43
N ALA A 23 -28.71 -38.93 24.57
CA ALA A 23 -28.53 -37.49 24.66
C ALA A 23 -27.07 -37.04 24.50
N VAL A 24 -26.11 -37.82 25.02
CA VAL A 24 -24.67 -37.55 24.89
C VAL A 24 -24.22 -37.82 23.45
N ALA A 25 -24.69 -38.84 22.77
CA ALA A 25 -24.40 -39.12 21.38
C ALA A 25 -24.95 -38.02 20.43
N GLY A 26 -26.13 -37.48 20.72
CA GLY A 26 -26.78 -36.41 19.94
C GLY A 26 -26.08 -35.03 20.07
N VAL A 27 -25.35 -34.78 21.16
CA VAL A 27 -24.60 -33.52 21.37
C VAL A 27 -23.23 -33.55 20.73
N ILE A 28 -22.62 -34.73 20.60
CA ILE A 28 -21.27 -34.90 20.01
C ILE A 28 -21.32 -34.81 18.47
N LEU A 29 -22.37 -35.32 17.82
CA LEU A 29 -22.50 -35.31 16.35
C LEU A 29 -22.48 -33.91 15.71
N PRO A 30 -23.17 -32.87 16.22
CA PRO A 30 -23.08 -31.53 15.63
C PRO A 30 -21.73 -30.83 15.88
N ALA A 31 -21.02 -31.18 16.96
CA ALA A 31 -19.69 -30.61 17.26
C ALA A 31 -18.60 -31.10 16.29
N VAL A 32 -18.71 -32.33 15.81
CA VAL A 32 -17.80 -32.89 14.80
C VAL A 32 -18.07 -32.30 13.41
N ALA A 33 -19.33 -31.99 13.10
CA ALA A 33 -19.69 -31.36 11.81
C ALA A 33 -19.16 -29.89 11.68
N CYS A 34 -18.98 -29.18 12.80
CA CYS A 34 -18.42 -27.82 12.80
C CYS A 34 -16.88 -27.78 12.73
N ALA A 35 -16.21 -28.94 12.86
CA ALA A 35 -14.76 -29.04 12.84
C ALA A 35 -14.20 -29.35 11.44
N GLN A 36 -15.03 -29.32 10.39
CA GLN A 36 -14.52 -29.37 9.02
C GLN A 36 -13.86 -28.04 8.72
N GLY A 37 -12.54 -28.02 8.80
CA GLY A 37 -11.72 -26.87 8.41
C GLY A 37 -12.04 -26.46 6.97
N TYR A 38 -11.86 -25.19 6.66
CA TYR A 38 -11.96 -24.71 5.29
C TYR A 38 -11.04 -25.55 4.38
N PRO A 39 -11.47 -25.87 3.17
CA PRO A 39 -10.61 -26.57 2.23
C PRO A 39 -9.35 -25.76 1.98
N ALA A 40 -8.21 -26.44 1.85
CA ALA A 40 -6.91 -25.78 1.60
C ALA A 40 -6.93 -24.97 0.28
N ARG A 41 -7.83 -25.31 -0.63
CA ARG A 41 -8.10 -24.61 -1.89
C ARG A 41 -9.59 -24.59 -2.15
N PHE A 42 -10.10 -23.43 -2.58
CA PHE A 42 -11.52 -23.27 -2.93
C PHE A 42 -11.83 -23.58 -4.40
N GLU A 43 -10.84 -23.95 -5.21
CA GLU A 43 -10.97 -24.26 -6.64
C GLU A 43 -11.61 -23.14 -7.47
N PHE A 44 -11.51 -21.87 -7.01
CA PHE A 44 -11.99 -20.72 -7.76
C PHE A 44 -10.89 -20.15 -8.66
N GLY A 45 -11.29 -19.68 -9.84
CA GLY A 45 -10.42 -19.06 -10.82
C GLY A 45 -9.70 -20.07 -11.71
N THR A 46 -8.98 -19.53 -12.67
CA THR A 46 -8.13 -20.27 -13.61
C THR A 46 -6.67 -19.92 -13.35
N ALA A 47 -5.79 -20.90 -13.40
CA ALA A 47 -4.34 -20.64 -13.32
C ALA A 47 -3.91 -19.76 -14.51
N VAL A 48 -3.17 -18.70 -14.22
CA VAL A 48 -2.65 -17.75 -15.21
C VAL A 48 -1.15 -18.00 -15.35
N SER A 49 -0.64 -17.97 -16.58
CA SER A 49 0.79 -18.15 -16.86
C SER A 49 1.57 -16.85 -16.54
N GLU A 50 2.88 -17.00 -16.29
CA GLU A 50 3.78 -15.82 -16.12
C GLU A 50 3.75 -14.92 -17.37
N GLN A 51 3.58 -15.47 -18.57
CA GLN A 51 3.48 -14.72 -19.82
C GLN A 51 2.22 -13.84 -19.91
N ASP A 52 1.12 -14.27 -19.28
CA ASP A 52 -0.10 -13.47 -19.21
C ASP A 52 -0.01 -12.38 -18.12
N ILE A 53 0.80 -12.62 -17.09
CA ILE A 53 1.01 -11.67 -15.97
C ILE A 53 1.99 -10.57 -16.36
N GLU A 54 3.07 -10.89 -17.09
CA GLU A 54 4.17 -9.95 -17.39
C GLU A 54 3.71 -8.61 -17.99
N PRO A 55 2.78 -8.56 -18.98
CA PRO A 55 2.34 -7.29 -19.55
C PRO A 55 1.58 -6.37 -18.58
N ILE A 56 0.98 -6.93 -17.53
CA ILE A 56 0.19 -6.18 -16.54
C ILE A 56 0.92 -5.99 -15.21
N ALA A 57 2.03 -6.69 -14.99
CA ALA A 57 2.85 -6.59 -13.78
C ALA A 57 3.77 -5.36 -13.83
N ILE A 58 3.19 -4.16 -13.97
CA ILE A 58 3.93 -2.90 -14.11
C ILE A 58 4.33 -2.25 -12.77
N ALA A 59 3.92 -2.83 -11.65
CA ALA A 59 4.26 -2.32 -10.32
C ALA A 59 5.76 -2.49 -10.02
N VAL A 60 6.35 -1.47 -9.39
CA VAL A 60 7.77 -1.47 -9.00
C VAL A 60 7.87 -1.54 -7.48
N PRO A 61 8.30 -2.68 -6.91
CA PRO A 61 8.52 -2.81 -5.47
C PRO A 61 9.75 -2.01 -5.00
N SER A 62 9.98 -2.01 -3.68
CA SER A 62 11.04 -1.23 -3.05
C SER A 62 12.46 -1.60 -3.50
N ASP A 63 12.68 -2.83 -3.94
CA ASP A 63 13.95 -3.32 -4.48
C ASP A 63 14.24 -2.87 -5.93
N GLY A 64 13.23 -2.27 -6.59
CA GLY A 64 13.33 -1.78 -7.96
C GLY A 64 13.12 -2.85 -9.03
N LYS A 65 12.69 -4.06 -8.67
CA LYS A 65 12.34 -5.09 -9.67
C LYS A 65 11.25 -4.54 -10.62
N GLY A 66 11.45 -4.70 -11.93
CA GLY A 66 10.51 -4.22 -12.93
C GLY A 66 10.65 -2.74 -13.29
N LEU A 67 11.66 -2.02 -12.79
CA LEU A 67 12.00 -0.70 -13.30
C LEU A 67 12.30 -0.79 -14.81
N PRO A 68 11.62 0.00 -15.64
CA PRO A 68 11.86 -0.01 -17.09
C PRO A 68 13.22 0.58 -17.44
N PRO A 69 13.77 0.26 -18.62
CA PRO A 69 14.91 1.01 -19.16
C PRO A 69 14.54 2.48 -19.36
N GLY A 70 15.55 3.36 -19.16
CA GLY A 70 15.41 4.80 -19.29
C GLY A 70 16.27 5.54 -18.30
N SER A 71 16.33 6.88 -18.45
CA SER A 71 17.05 7.77 -17.55
C SER A 71 16.48 9.18 -17.59
N GLY A 72 16.70 9.94 -16.50
CA GLY A 72 16.24 11.32 -16.43
C GLY A 72 17.05 12.14 -15.42
N ASP A 73 17.19 13.42 -15.72
CA ASP A 73 17.88 14.39 -14.89
C ASP A 73 16.95 15.48 -14.35
N TYR A 74 17.49 16.33 -13.49
CA TYR A 74 16.77 17.45 -12.89
C TYR A 74 16.21 18.41 -13.92
N ALA A 75 16.95 18.77 -14.99
CA ALA A 75 16.52 19.80 -15.94
C ALA A 75 15.31 19.35 -16.75
N ARG A 76 15.36 18.12 -17.27
CA ARG A 76 14.21 17.47 -17.93
C ARG A 76 13.04 17.32 -16.96
N GLY A 77 13.32 16.89 -15.73
CA GLY A 77 12.30 16.71 -14.69
C GLY A 77 11.56 17.98 -14.33
N LYS A 78 12.27 19.11 -14.29
CA LYS A 78 11.67 20.44 -14.11
C LYS A 78 10.67 20.75 -15.24
N THR A 79 11.05 20.54 -16.49
CA THR A 79 10.18 20.78 -17.65
C THR A 79 8.93 19.90 -17.61
N VAL A 80 9.08 18.59 -17.29
CA VAL A 80 7.95 17.67 -17.13
C VAL A 80 7.05 18.11 -15.98
N TYR A 81 7.64 18.47 -14.83
CA TYR A 81 6.89 18.93 -13.67
C TYR A 81 6.06 20.18 -13.95
N GLU A 82 6.66 21.19 -14.56
CA GLU A 82 5.98 22.45 -14.91
C GLU A 82 4.79 22.23 -15.85
N SER A 83 4.91 21.30 -16.80
CA SER A 83 3.86 21.02 -17.77
C SER A 83 2.76 20.09 -17.27
N ALA A 84 3.08 19.10 -16.45
CA ALA A 84 2.17 17.99 -16.11
C ALA A 84 1.77 17.91 -14.63
N CYS A 85 2.46 18.61 -13.72
CA CYS A 85 2.30 18.43 -12.28
C CYS A 85 1.98 19.73 -11.53
N ALA A 86 2.58 20.85 -11.94
CA ALA A 86 2.54 22.12 -11.21
C ALA A 86 1.12 22.68 -11.03
N ALA A 87 0.21 22.40 -11.97
CA ALA A 87 -1.19 22.85 -11.89
C ALA A 87 -1.90 22.38 -10.60
N CYS A 88 -1.51 21.22 -10.06
CA CYS A 88 -2.08 20.67 -8.83
C CYS A 88 -1.08 20.74 -7.66
N HIS A 89 0.18 20.41 -7.90
CA HIS A 89 1.21 20.34 -6.86
C HIS A 89 1.89 21.68 -6.54
N GLY A 90 1.57 22.75 -7.27
CA GLY A 90 2.18 24.06 -7.14
C GLY A 90 3.56 24.16 -7.81
N ALA A 91 3.94 25.35 -8.26
CA ALA A 91 5.27 25.58 -8.84
C ALA A 91 6.40 25.38 -7.80
N ASP A 92 6.05 25.49 -6.53
CA ASP A 92 6.92 25.33 -5.36
C ASP A 92 6.79 23.94 -4.69
N LEU A 93 6.06 23.02 -5.27
CA LEU A 93 5.77 21.67 -4.76
C LEU A 93 4.98 21.66 -3.42
N MET A 94 4.37 22.79 -3.04
CA MET A 94 3.63 22.94 -1.78
C MET A 94 2.13 22.69 -1.90
N GLY A 95 1.65 22.33 -3.09
CA GLY A 95 0.24 22.15 -3.40
C GLY A 95 -0.49 23.44 -3.72
N VAL A 96 -1.58 23.33 -4.46
CA VAL A 96 -2.44 24.47 -4.85
C VAL A 96 -3.74 24.40 -4.05
N ALA A 97 -4.06 25.48 -3.33
CA ALA A 97 -5.34 25.61 -2.62
C ALA A 97 -6.50 25.89 -3.58
N GLY A 98 -7.73 25.55 -3.16
CA GLY A 98 -8.94 25.88 -3.88
C GLY A 98 -9.33 24.87 -4.97
N LEU A 99 -8.62 23.74 -5.08
CA LEU A 99 -9.04 22.68 -6.00
C LEU A 99 -10.27 21.92 -5.44
N PRO A 100 -11.15 21.40 -6.31
CA PRO A 100 -12.31 20.61 -5.88
C PRO A 100 -11.90 19.48 -4.94
N ASN A 101 -12.57 19.36 -3.80
CA ASN A 101 -12.30 18.38 -2.73
C ASN A 101 -10.93 18.50 -2.02
N MET A 102 -10.13 19.54 -2.34
CA MET A 102 -8.82 19.80 -1.74
C MET A 102 -8.65 21.30 -1.41
N PRO A 103 -9.49 21.86 -0.53
CA PRO A 103 -9.62 23.32 -0.38
C PRO A 103 -8.33 23.99 0.13
N ASN A 104 -7.50 23.30 0.89
CA ASN A 104 -6.25 23.85 1.43
C ASN A 104 -4.99 23.40 0.70
N GLY A 105 -5.11 22.54 -0.32
CA GLY A 105 -3.97 22.01 -1.10
C GLY A 105 -2.95 21.18 -0.34
N ALA A 106 -3.11 21.01 0.97
CA ALA A 106 -2.12 20.32 1.81
C ALA A 106 -1.89 18.86 1.39
N GLN A 107 -2.90 18.19 0.86
CA GLN A 107 -2.83 16.82 0.37
C GLN A 107 -1.99 16.70 -0.91
N LEU A 108 -1.74 17.81 -1.60
CA LEU A 108 -1.01 17.85 -2.87
C LEU A 108 0.45 18.27 -2.69
N ARG A 109 0.87 18.55 -1.45
CA ARG A 109 2.24 18.90 -1.12
C ARG A 109 3.17 17.71 -1.34
N LEU A 110 4.29 17.95 -2.03
CA LEU A 110 5.29 16.92 -2.31
C LEU A 110 6.53 17.00 -1.43
N ILE A 111 6.88 18.21 -0.94
CA ILE A 111 8.08 18.46 -0.13
C ILE A 111 7.77 19.13 1.20
N GLY A 112 8.76 19.19 2.08
CA GLY A 112 8.63 19.71 3.44
C GLY A 112 8.13 18.67 4.44
N GLY A 113 7.99 19.06 5.69
CA GLY A 113 7.47 18.21 6.77
C GLY A 113 8.51 17.36 7.50
N ARG A 114 9.82 17.46 7.20
CA ARG A 114 10.85 16.77 7.98
C ARG A 114 10.75 17.12 9.45
N GLY A 115 10.88 16.11 10.31
CA GLY A 115 10.81 16.28 11.76
C GLY A 115 9.40 16.46 12.34
N THR A 116 8.36 16.48 11.48
CA THR A 116 6.97 16.65 11.96
C THR A 116 6.24 15.34 12.26
N LEU A 117 6.77 14.19 11.83
CA LEU A 117 6.04 12.90 11.89
C LEU A 117 5.65 12.49 13.32
N ALA A 118 6.43 12.88 14.34
CA ALA A 118 6.13 12.62 15.75
C ALA A 118 5.29 13.71 16.40
N THR A 119 4.85 14.73 15.68
CA THR A 119 4.04 15.84 16.22
C THR A 119 2.53 15.53 16.16
N LYS A 120 1.72 16.38 16.79
CA LYS A 120 0.25 16.29 16.72
C LYS A 120 -0.30 16.53 15.30
N ASN A 121 0.45 17.26 14.47
CA ASN A 121 0.05 17.62 13.11
C ASN A 121 1.17 17.22 12.14
N PRO A 122 1.34 15.92 11.83
CA PRO A 122 2.36 15.45 10.91
C PRO A 122 2.09 15.94 9.49
N VAL A 123 3.13 16.36 8.79
CA VAL A 123 3.07 16.74 7.37
C VAL A 123 3.66 15.58 6.55
N LEU A 124 2.79 14.81 5.92
CA LEU A 124 3.15 13.61 5.16
C LEU A 124 3.41 13.99 3.69
N THR A 125 4.66 13.91 3.26
CA THR A 125 5.08 14.23 1.89
C THR A 125 6.03 13.15 1.35
N VAL A 126 6.40 13.25 0.09
CA VAL A 126 7.46 12.42 -0.49
C VAL A 126 8.76 12.61 0.32
N GLU A 127 9.08 13.86 0.71
CA GLU A 127 10.30 14.18 1.44
C GLU A 127 10.30 13.67 2.89
N SER A 128 9.19 13.78 3.61
CA SER A 128 9.13 13.51 5.05
C SER A 128 8.71 12.09 5.40
N TYR A 129 7.88 11.44 4.55
CA TYR A 129 7.17 10.23 4.93
C TYR A 129 7.53 9.00 4.09
N TRP A 130 7.74 9.15 2.77
CA TRP A 130 7.93 8.01 1.89
C TRP A 130 9.28 7.32 2.12
N PRO A 131 9.30 5.97 2.30
CA PRO A 131 10.52 5.25 2.66
C PRO A 131 11.43 4.90 1.48
N TYR A 132 10.90 4.89 0.23
CA TYR A 132 11.64 4.47 -0.96
C TYR A 132 11.40 5.39 -2.15
N ALA A 133 12.46 5.74 -2.88
CA ALA A 133 12.35 6.50 -4.13
C ALA A 133 11.66 5.69 -5.24
N THR A 134 11.78 4.37 -5.21
CA THR A 134 11.07 3.46 -6.12
C THR A 134 9.55 3.56 -5.97
N THR A 135 9.04 3.82 -4.76
CA THR A 135 7.62 4.08 -4.52
C THR A 135 7.16 5.35 -5.24
N LEU A 136 7.98 6.41 -5.25
CA LEU A 136 7.67 7.63 -6.01
C LEU A 136 7.60 7.33 -7.51
N PHE A 137 8.59 6.61 -8.04
CA PHE A 137 8.61 6.22 -9.44
C PHE A 137 7.36 5.41 -9.83
N ASP A 138 7.05 4.38 -9.04
CA ASP A 138 5.89 3.52 -9.24
C ASP A 138 4.57 4.30 -9.24
N TYR A 139 4.41 5.19 -8.27
CA TYR A 139 3.21 6.01 -8.14
C TYR A 139 3.06 6.99 -9.31
N VAL A 140 4.13 7.68 -9.68
CA VAL A 140 4.09 8.61 -10.83
C VAL A 140 3.78 7.85 -12.12
N ARG A 141 4.48 6.72 -12.36
CA ARG A 141 4.28 5.91 -13.57
C ARG A 141 2.83 5.43 -13.74
N ARG A 142 2.19 5.00 -12.66
CA ARG A 142 0.87 4.34 -12.72
C ARG A 142 -0.31 5.26 -12.44
N ALA A 143 -0.11 6.35 -11.70
CA ALA A 143 -1.21 7.16 -11.18
C ALA A 143 -1.12 8.66 -11.57
N MET A 144 0.02 9.12 -12.07
CA MET A 144 0.22 10.53 -12.43
C MET A 144 0.65 10.71 -13.90
N PRO A 145 0.27 11.84 -14.53
CA PRO A 145 -0.64 12.90 -14.06
C PRO A 145 -2.06 12.37 -13.82
N PHE A 146 -2.75 12.89 -12.82
CA PHE A 146 -4.08 12.38 -12.39
C PHE A 146 -5.11 12.33 -13.55
N ALA A 147 -5.07 13.30 -14.47
CA ALA A 147 -5.97 13.36 -15.63
C ALA A 147 -5.57 12.40 -16.77
N ALA A 148 -4.34 11.85 -16.76
CA ALA A 148 -3.81 10.96 -17.78
C ALA A 148 -2.81 9.94 -17.17
N PRO A 149 -3.25 9.03 -16.30
CA PRO A 149 -2.39 8.04 -15.68
C PRO A 149 -1.67 7.17 -16.72
N GLY A 150 -0.38 6.89 -16.50
CA GLY A 150 0.41 6.04 -17.40
C GLY A 150 0.84 6.70 -18.72
N SER A 151 0.60 8.00 -18.90
CA SER A 151 0.93 8.70 -20.15
C SER A 151 2.40 9.14 -20.28
N LEU A 152 3.15 9.17 -19.17
CA LEU A 152 4.55 9.59 -19.18
C LEU A 152 5.46 8.48 -19.69
N ALA A 153 6.41 8.85 -20.56
CA ALA A 153 7.51 7.96 -20.93
C ALA A 153 8.40 7.65 -19.71
N SER A 154 9.08 6.49 -19.71
CA SER A 154 9.95 6.09 -18.59
C SER A 154 11.00 7.14 -18.24
N ASP A 155 11.61 7.77 -19.26
CA ASP A 155 12.59 8.84 -19.06
C ASP A 155 11.99 10.05 -18.33
N ASP A 156 10.74 10.41 -18.65
CA ASP A 156 10.04 11.52 -17.99
C ASP A 156 9.69 11.20 -16.56
N VAL A 157 9.37 9.93 -16.26
CA VAL A 157 9.14 9.47 -14.88
C VAL A 157 10.44 9.52 -14.07
N TYR A 158 11.56 9.04 -14.62
CA TYR A 158 12.87 9.17 -13.95
C TYR A 158 13.23 10.64 -13.72
N ALA A 159 13.05 11.48 -14.73
CA ALA A 159 13.36 12.90 -14.67
C ALA A 159 12.53 13.64 -13.60
N VAL A 160 11.20 13.45 -13.57
CA VAL A 160 10.36 14.13 -12.59
C VAL A 160 10.63 13.63 -11.17
N CYS A 161 11.00 12.36 -10.98
CA CYS A 161 11.48 11.86 -9.70
C CYS A 161 12.78 12.55 -9.27
N ALA A 162 13.72 12.74 -10.20
CA ALA A 162 14.96 13.47 -9.91
C ALA A 162 14.68 14.93 -9.50
N TYR A 163 13.77 15.60 -10.20
CA TYR A 163 13.36 16.96 -9.85
C TYR A 163 12.74 17.05 -8.45
N ILE A 164 11.72 16.23 -8.15
CA ILE A 164 11.02 16.25 -6.86
C ILE A 164 11.97 15.95 -5.70
N LEU A 165 12.84 14.95 -5.84
CA LEU A 165 13.77 14.56 -4.79
C LEU A 165 14.90 15.57 -4.59
N ALA A 166 15.34 16.26 -5.66
CA ALA A 166 16.32 17.34 -5.56
C ALA A 166 15.73 18.59 -4.90
N GLU A 167 14.50 19.00 -5.25
CA GLU A 167 13.82 20.11 -4.57
C GLU A 167 13.55 19.78 -3.09
N GLY A 168 13.27 18.52 -2.75
CA GLY A 168 13.21 18.01 -1.37
C GLY A 168 14.57 17.86 -0.70
N ARG A 169 15.69 18.25 -1.34
CA ARG A 169 17.07 18.16 -0.79
C ARG A 169 17.43 16.74 -0.33
N ILE A 170 16.94 15.74 -1.03
CA ILE A 170 17.27 14.32 -0.77
C ILE A 170 18.46 13.89 -1.62
N ILE A 171 18.58 14.46 -2.82
CA ILE A 171 19.68 14.22 -3.75
C ILE A 171 20.25 15.53 -4.27
N ASP A 172 21.43 15.47 -4.88
CA ASP A 172 22.01 16.58 -5.62
C ASP A 172 21.30 16.80 -6.97
N LYS A 173 21.19 18.06 -7.42
CA LYS A 173 20.60 18.41 -8.74
C LYS A 173 21.40 17.86 -9.94
N ALA A 174 22.66 17.50 -9.75
CA ALA A 174 23.47 16.86 -10.77
C ALA A 174 23.20 15.34 -10.90
N THR A 175 22.36 14.77 -10.02
CA THR A 175 22.04 13.35 -10.04
C THR A 175 21.20 13.00 -11.26
N VAL A 176 21.62 11.97 -12.01
CA VAL A 176 20.85 11.35 -13.09
C VAL A 176 20.25 10.06 -12.58
N PHE A 177 18.96 9.90 -12.73
CA PHE A 177 18.26 8.66 -12.39
C PHE A 177 18.19 7.68 -13.56
N ASP A 178 18.43 6.44 -13.24
CA ASP A 178 18.16 5.23 -14.00
C ASP A 178 17.71 4.12 -13.01
N ALA A 179 17.48 2.91 -13.49
CA ALA A 179 17.06 1.79 -12.65
C ALA A 179 18.06 1.47 -11.52
N ARG A 180 19.35 1.76 -11.67
CA ARG A 180 20.38 1.48 -10.66
C ARG A 180 20.54 2.60 -9.65
N THR A 181 20.49 3.84 -10.10
CA THR A 181 20.71 5.01 -9.25
C THR A 181 19.49 5.32 -8.39
N LEU A 182 18.28 5.14 -8.91
CA LEU A 182 17.04 5.34 -8.16
C LEU A 182 16.94 4.43 -6.93
N THR A 183 17.31 3.17 -7.03
CA THR A 183 17.27 2.19 -5.93
C THR A 183 18.23 2.50 -4.78
N ARG A 184 19.25 3.33 -5.02
CA ARG A 184 20.28 3.69 -4.04
C ARG A 184 19.95 4.92 -3.21
N VAL A 185 18.85 5.58 -3.50
CA VAL A 185 18.45 6.80 -2.76
C VAL A 185 18.17 6.47 -1.30
N ALA A 186 18.86 7.15 -0.40
CA ALA A 186 18.60 7.09 1.03
C ALA A 186 17.47 8.08 1.38
N MET A 187 16.23 7.61 1.39
CA MET A 187 15.09 8.45 1.78
C MET A 187 15.14 8.78 3.28
N PRO A 188 14.74 10.01 3.70
CA PRO A 188 14.81 10.44 5.10
C PRO A 188 14.04 9.55 6.08
N ASN A 189 12.94 8.93 5.65
CA ASN A 189 12.09 8.08 6.47
C ASN A 189 12.22 6.58 6.13
N ARG A 190 13.35 6.16 5.56
CA ARG A 190 13.55 4.76 5.14
C ARG A 190 13.31 3.76 6.27
N ASP A 191 13.74 4.08 7.46
CA ASP A 191 13.68 3.21 8.64
C ASP A 191 12.58 3.62 9.63
N GLY A 192 11.68 4.52 9.21
CA GLY A 192 10.61 5.05 10.06
C GLY A 192 9.37 4.16 10.18
N PHE A 193 9.33 3.03 9.47
CA PHE A 193 8.22 2.08 9.53
C PHE A 193 8.59 0.86 10.35
N ILE A 194 7.70 0.47 11.25
CA ILE A 194 7.81 -0.79 11.99
C ILE A 194 7.00 -1.89 11.30
N PRO A 195 7.46 -3.14 11.31
CA PRO A 195 6.69 -4.27 10.79
C PRO A 195 5.34 -4.40 11.47
N ASP A 196 4.32 -4.76 10.70
CA ASP A 196 2.99 -5.05 11.23
C ASP A 196 3.02 -6.39 11.99
N PRO A 197 2.70 -6.43 13.29
CA PRO A 197 2.75 -7.65 14.08
C PRO A 197 1.55 -8.59 13.84
N ARG A 198 0.53 -8.16 13.10
CA ARG A 198 -0.70 -8.95 12.91
C ARG A 198 -0.50 -10.37 12.36
N PRO A 199 0.41 -10.63 11.40
CA PRO A 199 0.65 -12.01 10.95
C PRO A 199 1.09 -12.97 12.04
N GLU A 200 1.71 -12.46 13.11
CA GLU A 200 2.17 -13.25 14.25
C GLU A 200 1.03 -13.59 15.23
N LEU A 201 -0.01 -12.75 15.26
CA LEU A 201 -1.14 -12.92 16.17
C LEU A 201 -2.17 -13.95 15.67
N PHE A 202 -2.08 -14.38 14.42
CA PHE A 202 -3.02 -15.29 13.76
C PHE A 202 -2.40 -16.62 13.31
N LYS A 203 -1.20 -16.94 13.81
CA LYS A 203 -0.54 -18.24 13.59
C LYS A 203 -0.99 -19.29 14.61
#